data_0803402d44ff4341b470c15e6c249f1a
#
_entry.id   0803402d44ff4341b470c15e6c249f1a
#
_cell.length_a   1.000
_cell.length_b   1.000
_cell.length_c   1.000
_cell.angle_alpha   90.00
_cell.angle_beta   90.00
_cell.angle_gamma   90.00
#
_symmetry.space_group_name_H-M   'P 1'
#
loop_
_entity.id
_entity.type
_entity.pdbx_description
1 polymer ?
#
loop_
_entity_poly.entity_id
_entity_poly.type
_entity_poly.pdbx_seq_one_letter_code
_entity_poly.pdbx_strand_id
1 'polypeptide(L)'
;MYKRQIQEYEALFDESTVFLVRSQGVGYAKPEEMINHGVTGPNVRAAGVDYDVRWAHPYSVYSELDWQPSVERSSIKGADCYDRYRVRVEEMRMSASMVLQALDKMPGGSETYHEPGDPKILAKAPSRAPEGTYGSHHFEDSRGESMFYIAGGGEGRGKMPYRVSIRSPMFITIPYAAKCMIGYKVADIPAIMGSFDPCIGETDR
;
A
#
# COMPACT_ATOMS: atom_id res chain seq x y z
N MET A 1 5.87 2.74 22.66
CA MET A 1 7.10 2.42 21.91
C MET A 1 7.08 3.00 20.50
N TYR A 2 6.17 2.62 19.61
CA TYR A 2 6.13 3.10 18.22
C TYR A 2 6.04 4.63 18.05
N LYS A 3 5.21 5.33 18.82
CA LYS A 3 5.08 6.80 18.73
C LYS A 3 6.41 7.52 18.96
N ARG A 4 7.25 7.04 19.88
CA ARG A 4 8.58 7.61 20.14
C ARG A 4 9.53 7.33 18.97
N GLN A 5 9.52 6.14 18.40
CA GLN A 5 10.34 5.79 17.24
C GLN A 5 10.01 6.65 16.02
N ILE A 6 8.74 6.93 15.76
CA ILE A 6 8.33 7.81 14.67
C ILE A 6 8.88 9.23 14.87
N GLN A 7 8.84 9.76 16.11
CA GLN A 7 9.44 11.06 16.45
C GLN A 7 10.97 11.07 16.26
N GLU A 8 11.64 9.97 16.59
CA GLU A 8 13.09 9.82 16.39
C GLU A 8 13.43 9.81 14.88
N TYR A 9 12.60 9.18 14.04
CA TYR A 9 12.76 9.23 12.58
C TYR A 9 12.57 10.65 12.03
N GLU A 10 11.54 11.36 12.47
CA GLU A 10 11.32 12.74 12.04
C GLU A 10 12.48 13.64 12.43
N ALA A 11 12.93 13.59 13.69
CA ALA A 11 14.07 14.37 14.13
C ALA A 11 15.32 14.07 13.28
N LEU A 12 15.56 12.80 12.97
CA LEU A 12 16.73 12.39 12.17
C LEU A 12 16.68 12.96 10.73
N PHE A 13 15.53 12.96 10.10
CA PHE A 13 15.41 13.37 8.70
C PHE A 13 15.06 14.86 8.54
N ASP A 14 14.13 15.38 9.32
CA ASP A 14 13.67 16.77 9.19
C ASP A 14 14.70 17.80 9.72
N GLU A 15 15.60 17.39 10.62
CA GLU A 15 16.73 18.22 11.06
C GLU A 15 17.96 18.09 10.15
N SER A 16 17.97 17.14 9.22
CA SER A 16 19.08 16.94 8.28
C SER A 16 18.97 17.88 7.10
N THR A 17 19.80 18.93 7.08
CA THR A 17 19.89 19.87 5.94
C THR A 17 20.19 19.15 4.64
N VAL A 18 21.03 18.11 4.66
CA VAL A 18 21.39 17.33 3.47
C VAL A 18 20.17 16.60 2.92
N PHE A 19 19.36 15.98 3.80
CA PHE A 19 18.15 15.30 3.39
C PHE A 19 17.14 16.28 2.78
N LEU A 20 16.90 17.42 3.43
CA LEU A 20 15.96 18.43 2.94
C LEU A 20 16.36 18.95 1.57
N VAL A 21 17.62 19.33 1.37
CA VAL A 21 18.13 19.83 0.07
C VAL A 21 18.06 18.76 -1.04
N ARG A 22 18.16 17.46 -0.69
CA ARG A 22 18.15 16.36 -1.65
C ARG A 22 16.75 15.77 -1.89
N SER A 23 15.75 16.18 -1.14
CA SER A 23 14.38 15.66 -1.25
C SER A 23 13.36 16.72 -1.66
N GLN A 24 13.51 17.96 -1.20
CA GLN A 24 12.60 19.04 -1.54
C GLN A 24 12.82 19.56 -2.97
N GLY A 25 11.75 19.63 -3.76
CA GLY A 25 11.78 20.01 -5.16
C GLY A 25 12.41 18.99 -6.11
N VAL A 26 12.74 17.78 -5.61
CA VAL A 26 13.36 16.71 -6.39
C VAL A 26 12.35 15.60 -6.68
N GLY A 27 12.32 15.12 -7.94
CA GLY A 27 11.42 14.03 -8.34
C GLY A 27 9.95 14.39 -8.27
N TYR A 28 9.61 15.58 -8.73
CA TYR A 28 8.24 16.09 -8.72
C TYR A 28 7.31 15.26 -9.61
N ALA A 29 6.16 14.92 -9.08
CA ALA A 29 5.12 14.13 -9.73
C ALA A 29 3.78 14.87 -9.67
N LYS A 30 3.11 15.00 -10.81
CA LYS A 30 1.80 15.67 -10.91
C LYS A 30 0.68 14.68 -10.59
N PRO A 31 -0.35 15.08 -9.81
CA PRO A 31 -1.46 14.20 -9.45
C PRO A 31 -2.21 13.65 -10.68
N GLU A 32 -2.48 14.49 -11.69
CA GLU A 32 -3.19 14.08 -12.90
C GLU A 32 -2.40 13.04 -13.70
N GLU A 33 -1.08 13.19 -13.77
CA GLU A 33 -0.22 12.22 -14.46
C GLU A 33 -0.15 10.89 -13.69
N MET A 34 -0.09 10.95 -12.35
CA MET A 34 -0.12 9.74 -11.50
C MET A 34 -1.42 8.97 -11.68
N ILE A 35 -2.56 9.65 -11.65
CA ILE A 35 -3.88 9.05 -11.86
C ILE A 35 -3.97 8.43 -13.26
N ASN A 36 -3.54 9.15 -14.29
CA ASN A 36 -3.57 8.68 -15.68
C ASN A 36 -2.67 7.45 -15.91
N HIS A 37 -1.62 7.28 -15.11
CA HIS A 37 -0.78 6.08 -15.13
C HIS A 37 -1.31 4.97 -14.23
N GLY A 38 -2.36 5.21 -13.44
CA GLY A 38 -2.92 4.25 -12.50
C GLY A 38 -2.10 4.06 -11.22
N VAL A 39 -1.26 5.03 -10.86
CA VAL A 39 -0.52 5.02 -9.59
C VAL A 39 -1.51 5.17 -8.43
N THR A 40 -1.33 4.38 -7.39
CA THR A 40 -2.17 4.36 -6.18
C THR A 40 -1.31 4.40 -4.91
N GLY A 41 -1.97 4.41 -3.75
CA GLY A 41 -1.31 4.30 -2.46
C GLY A 41 -0.61 5.56 -1.98
N PRO A 42 0.42 5.41 -1.13
CA PRO A 42 1.11 6.55 -0.51
C PRO A 42 1.64 7.57 -1.52
N ASN A 43 2.05 7.11 -2.71
CA ASN A 43 2.60 7.98 -3.73
C ASN A 43 1.57 8.98 -4.26
N VAL A 44 0.35 8.53 -4.55
CA VAL A 44 -0.72 9.41 -5.04
C VAL A 44 -1.31 10.26 -3.91
N ARG A 45 -1.34 9.73 -2.68
CA ARG A 45 -1.75 10.50 -1.49
C ARG A 45 -0.75 11.61 -1.17
N ALA A 46 0.54 11.41 -1.42
CA ALA A 46 1.55 12.47 -1.33
C ALA A 46 1.29 13.63 -2.30
N ALA A 47 0.64 13.37 -3.43
CA ALA A 47 0.24 14.39 -4.40
C ALA A 47 -1.11 15.07 -4.06
N GLY A 48 -1.68 14.79 -2.89
CA GLY A 48 -2.93 15.41 -2.42
C GLY A 48 -4.19 14.71 -2.91
N VAL A 49 -4.09 13.51 -3.49
CA VAL A 49 -5.25 12.72 -3.93
C VAL A 49 -5.73 11.86 -2.78
N ASP A 50 -6.96 12.08 -2.36
CA ASP A 50 -7.59 11.36 -1.25
C ASP A 50 -8.17 10.03 -1.75
N TYR A 51 -7.30 9.03 -1.93
CA TYR A 51 -7.69 7.68 -2.34
C TYR A 51 -6.95 6.61 -1.53
N ASP A 52 -7.75 5.79 -0.85
CA ASP A 52 -7.30 4.60 -0.11
C ASP A 52 -8.39 3.54 -0.20
N VAL A 53 -8.05 2.32 -0.62
CA VAL A 53 -9.02 1.23 -0.81
C VAL A 53 -9.73 0.88 0.48
N ARG A 54 -9.03 0.95 1.61
CA ARG A 54 -9.61 0.66 2.94
C ARG A 54 -10.70 1.65 3.34
N TRP A 55 -10.64 2.87 2.80
CA TRP A 55 -11.61 3.93 3.03
C TRP A 55 -12.71 3.94 1.97
N ALA A 56 -12.33 3.86 0.69
CA ALA A 56 -13.26 3.93 -0.43
C ALA A 56 -14.13 2.67 -0.57
N HIS A 57 -13.56 1.50 -0.26
CA HIS A 57 -14.21 0.19 -0.33
C HIS A 57 -13.85 -0.63 0.92
N PRO A 58 -14.41 -0.28 2.08
CA PRO A 58 -14.04 -0.91 3.34
C PRO A 58 -14.18 -2.43 3.33
N TYR A 59 -13.18 -3.11 3.83
CA TYR A 59 -13.16 -4.54 4.02
C TYR A 59 -12.62 -4.89 5.41
N SER A 60 -12.82 -6.14 5.87
CA SER A 60 -12.43 -6.57 7.21
C SER A 60 -13.00 -5.63 8.28
N VAL A 61 -12.22 -5.18 9.24
CA VAL A 61 -12.61 -4.33 10.37
C VAL A 61 -12.38 -2.83 10.14
N TYR A 62 -11.92 -2.42 8.95
CA TYR A 62 -11.56 -1.03 8.71
C TYR A 62 -12.71 -0.03 8.87
N SER A 63 -13.94 -0.45 8.57
CA SER A 63 -15.14 0.39 8.79
C SER A 63 -15.50 0.60 10.26
N GLU A 64 -14.95 -0.20 11.16
CA GLU A 64 -15.20 -0.13 12.60
C GLU A 64 -14.16 0.72 13.34
N LEU A 65 -13.06 1.08 12.67
CA LEU A 65 -11.97 1.88 13.23
C LEU A 65 -12.19 3.36 12.95
N ASP A 66 -11.79 4.19 13.90
CA ASP A 66 -11.76 5.64 13.74
C ASP A 66 -10.42 6.06 13.14
N TRP A 67 -10.41 6.33 11.84
CA TRP A 67 -9.23 6.73 11.08
C TRP A 67 -9.61 7.44 9.80
N GLN A 68 -8.68 8.13 9.18
CA GLN A 68 -8.80 8.74 7.85
C GLN A 68 -7.51 8.55 7.07
N PRO A 69 -7.57 8.46 5.72
CA PRO A 69 -6.38 8.41 4.91
C PRO A 69 -5.46 9.60 5.14
N SER A 70 -4.16 9.34 5.24
CA SER A 70 -3.16 10.39 5.33
C SER A 70 -2.91 10.96 3.95
N VAL A 71 -3.24 12.22 3.76
CA VAL A 71 -3.04 12.95 2.50
C VAL A 71 -2.12 14.13 2.79
N GLU A 72 -0.98 14.19 2.11
CA GLU A 72 -0.12 15.37 2.22
C GLU A 72 -0.77 16.53 1.46
N ARG A 73 -0.97 17.63 2.19
CA ARG A 73 -1.56 18.86 1.64
C ARG A 73 -0.50 19.95 1.59
N SER A 74 0.62 19.65 0.93
CA SER A 74 1.60 20.69 0.69
C SER A 74 0.99 21.79 -0.17
N SER A 75 1.49 23.01 -0.04
CA SER A 75 1.05 24.15 -0.85
C SER A 75 1.37 24.01 -2.34
N ILE A 76 2.14 23.01 -2.71
CA ILE A 76 2.55 22.67 -4.07
C ILE A 76 1.61 21.60 -4.59
N LYS A 77 0.97 21.85 -5.74
CA LYS A 77 0.10 20.86 -6.39
C LYS A 77 0.92 19.72 -7.00
N GLY A 78 1.22 18.70 -6.21
CA GLY A 78 1.98 17.53 -6.60
C GLY A 78 2.85 17.02 -5.47
N ALA A 79 3.65 15.99 -5.72
CA ALA A 79 4.51 15.37 -4.74
C ALA A 79 5.97 15.35 -5.21
N ASP A 80 6.87 15.82 -4.38
CA ASP A 80 8.31 15.59 -4.49
C ASP A 80 8.76 14.41 -3.60
N CYS A 81 10.06 14.17 -3.49
CA CYS A 81 10.60 13.11 -2.63
C CYS A 81 10.27 13.35 -1.15
N TYR A 82 10.24 14.61 -0.70
CA TYR A 82 9.94 14.97 0.67
C TYR A 82 8.47 14.73 1.01
N ASP A 83 7.53 15.11 0.13
CA ASP A 83 6.11 14.86 0.32
C ASP A 83 5.82 13.35 0.42
N ARG A 84 6.46 12.53 -0.44
CA ARG A 84 6.34 11.07 -0.36
C ARG A 84 6.90 10.48 0.93
N TYR A 85 7.93 11.07 1.50
CA TYR A 85 8.43 10.71 2.82
C TYR A 85 7.42 11.10 3.91
N ARG A 86 6.92 12.35 3.89
CA ARG A 86 5.99 12.87 4.89
C ARG A 86 4.71 12.06 4.99
N VAL A 87 4.08 11.74 3.87
CA VAL A 87 2.84 10.93 3.90
C VAL A 87 3.05 9.56 4.55
N ARG A 88 4.21 8.92 4.31
CA ARG A 88 4.51 7.62 4.94
C ARG A 88 4.71 7.72 6.45
N VAL A 89 5.30 8.80 6.92
CA VAL A 89 5.43 9.06 8.37
C VAL A 89 4.05 9.23 9.01
N GLU A 90 3.14 9.96 8.38
CA GLU A 90 1.77 10.10 8.87
C GLU A 90 1.00 8.77 8.80
N GLU A 91 1.19 7.98 7.77
CA GLU A 91 0.61 6.64 7.67
C GLU A 91 1.12 5.69 8.76
N MET A 92 2.38 5.80 9.17
CA MET A 92 2.89 5.05 10.33
C MET A 92 2.18 5.45 11.63
N ARG A 93 1.88 6.74 11.83
CA ARG A 93 1.13 7.22 13.00
C ARG A 93 -0.30 6.70 12.99
N MET A 94 -0.96 6.83 11.85
CA MET A 94 -2.31 6.34 11.65
C MET A 94 -2.39 4.82 11.89
N SER A 95 -1.47 4.06 11.32
CA SER A 95 -1.40 2.60 11.50
C SER A 95 -1.17 2.21 12.96
N ALA A 96 -0.30 2.92 13.68
CA ALA A 96 -0.09 2.70 15.12
C ALA A 96 -1.36 3.00 15.92
N SER A 97 -2.14 4.01 15.55
CA SER A 97 -3.44 4.31 16.16
C SER A 97 -4.46 3.21 15.89
N MET A 98 -4.56 2.73 14.65
CA MET A 98 -5.47 1.63 14.29
C MET A 98 -5.13 0.34 15.04
N VAL A 99 -3.84 0.01 15.20
CA VAL A 99 -3.42 -1.15 15.99
C VAL A 99 -3.88 -1.05 17.44
N LEU A 100 -3.77 0.12 18.07
CA LEU A 100 -4.25 0.32 19.45
C LEU A 100 -5.76 0.16 19.53
N GLN A 101 -6.52 0.72 18.61
CA GLN A 101 -7.98 0.56 18.56
C GLN A 101 -8.38 -0.91 18.37
N ALA A 102 -7.68 -1.64 17.50
CA ALA A 102 -7.93 -3.05 17.26
C ALA A 102 -7.66 -3.89 18.52
N LEU A 103 -6.59 -3.58 19.26
CA LEU A 103 -6.27 -4.24 20.53
C LEU A 103 -7.34 -3.94 21.61
N ASP A 104 -7.79 -2.69 21.70
CA ASP A 104 -8.82 -2.29 22.67
C ASP A 104 -10.19 -2.92 22.38
N LYS A 105 -10.51 -3.14 21.10
CA LYS A 105 -11.76 -3.78 20.64
C LYS A 105 -11.68 -5.30 20.63
N MET A 106 -10.49 -5.87 20.80
CA MET A 106 -10.31 -7.32 20.81
C MET A 106 -11.06 -7.92 22.00
N PRO A 107 -11.97 -8.90 21.78
CA PRO A 107 -12.68 -9.53 22.87
C PRO A 107 -11.70 -10.11 23.89
N GLY A 108 -11.88 -9.77 25.16
CA GLY A 108 -11.10 -10.32 26.28
C GLY A 108 -11.50 -11.77 26.54
N GLY A 109 -10.55 -12.63 26.81
CA GLY A 109 -10.77 -14.02 27.18
C GLY A 109 -9.44 -14.76 27.34
N SER A 110 -9.45 -15.86 28.09
CA SER A 110 -8.29 -16.75 28.26
C SER A 110 -8.11 -17.70 27.07
N GLU A 111 -9.03 -17.71 26.15
CA GLU A 111 -8.98 -18.55 24.97
C GLU A 111 -8.27 -17.84 23.85
N THR A 112 -7.19 -18.45 23.38
CA THR A 112 -6.58 -18.05 22.12
C THR A 112 -7.65 -18.04 21.05
N TYR A 113 -7.81 -16.90 20.36
CA TYR A 113 -8.67 -16.77 19.20
C TYR A 113 -8.14 -17.64 18.07
N HIS A 114 -8.38 -18.90 18.22
CA HIS A 114 -8.64 -19.77 17.10
C HIS A 114 -10.17 -19.79 17.01
N GLU A 115 -10.73 -19.10 16.01
CA GLU A 115 -11.96 -19.63 15.51
C GLU A 115 -11.65 -21.08 15.17
N PRO A 116 -12.23 -22.06 15.87
CA PRO A 116 -12.02 -23.44 15.49
C PRO A 116 -12.74 -23.62 14.16
N GLY A 117 -12.08 -23.27 13.08
CA GLY A 117 -12.42 -23.88 11.81
C GLY A 117 -12.34 -25.37 12.11
N ASP A 118 -13.52 -26.02 12.30
CA ASP A 118 -13.54 -27.45 12.54
C ASP A 118 -12.58 -28.06 11.52
N PRO A 119 -11.46 -28.70 11.96
CA PRO A 119 -10.48 -29.28 11.02
C PRO A 119 -11.14 -30.19 10.00
N LYS A 120 -12.32 -30.75 10.34
CA LYS A 120 -13.16 -31.53 9.44
C LYS A 120 -13.86 -30.69 8.36
N ILE A 121 -14.19 -29.43 8.65
CA ILE A 121 -14.76 -28.50 7.65
C ILE A 121 -13.65 -28.02 6.72
N LEU A 122 -12.49 -27.65 7.25
CA LEU A 122 -11.32 -27.30 6.44
C LEU A 122 -10.82 -28.49 5.59
N ALA A 123 -10.84 -29.70 6.13
CA ALA A 123 -10.50 -30.91 5.39
C ALA A 123 -11.52 -31.26 4.30
N LYS A 124 -12.77 -30.82 4.43
CA LYS A 124 -13.84 -31.00 3.43
C LYS A 124 -14.00 -29.81 2.48
N ALA A 125 -13.30 -28.71 2.73
CA ALA A 125 -13.30 -27.59 1.77
C ALA A 125 -12.88 -28.11 0.39
N PRO A 126 -13.61 -27.79 -0.68
CA PRO A 126 -13.27 -28.27 -2.01
C PRO A 126 -11.86 -27.79 -2.35
N SER A 127 -10.96 -28.74 -2.54
CA SER A 127 -9.57 -28.47 -2.93
C SER A 127 -9.44 -27.98 -4.37
N ARG A 128 -10.56 -27.81 -5.06
CA ARG A 128 -10.65 -27.41 -6.46
C ARG A 128 -11.81 -26.43 -6.64
N ALA A 129 -11.54 -25.32 -7.31
CA ALA A 129 -12.60 -24.42 -7.73
C ALA A 129 -13.27 -24.98 -9.01
N PRO A 130 -14.61 -25.11 -9.05
CA PRO A 130 -15.31 -25.56 -10.23
C PRO A 130 -15.00 -24.73 -11.48
N GLU A 131 -15.10 -25.33 -12.64
CA GLU A 131 -14.99 -24.62 -13.90
C GLU A 131 -16.07 -23.53 -14.01
N GLY A 132 -15.70 -22.38 -14.54
CA GLY A 132 -16.60 -21.21 -14.67
C GLY A 132 -16.78 -20.40 -13.39
N THR A 133 -16.21 -20.83 -12.25
CA THR A 133 -16.17 -19.99 -11.05
C THR A 133 -15.03 -18.99 -11.15
N TYR A 134 -15.25 -17.79 -10.64
CA TYR A 134 -14.20 -16.77 -10.53
C TYR A 134 -14.40 -15.96 -9.27
N GLY A 135 -13.31 -15.41 -8.77
CA GLY A 135 -13.29 -14.47 -7.67
C GLY A 135 -12.26 -13.39 -7.90
N SER A 136 -12.57 -12.19 -7.45
CA SER A 136 -11.61 -11.09 -7.42
C SER A 136 -11.72 -10.35 -6.10
N HIS A 137 -10.60 -9.90 -5.62
CA HIS A 137 -10.54 -9.06 -4.44
C HIS A 137 -9.44 -8.03 -4.61
N HIS A 138 -9.70 -6.80 -4.17
CA HIS A 138 -8.73 -5.73 -4.12
C HIS A 138 -8.58 -5.25 -2.68
N PHE A 139 -7.39 -4.81 -2.33
CA PHE A 139 -7.05 -4.35 -0.99
C PHE A 139 -5.90 -3.34 -1.08
N GLU A 140 -5.77 -2.54 -0.05
CA GLU A 140 -4.64 -1.62 0.08
C GLU A 140 -3.44 -2.38 0.63
N ASP A 141 -2.41 -2.48 -0.18
CA ASP A 141 -1.08 -2.95 0.23
C ASP A 141 -0.22 -1.75 0.65
N SER A 142 0.94 -2.00 1.23
CA SER A 142 1.88 -0.97 1.70
C SER A 142 2.31 0.03 0.61
N ARG A 143 2.20 -0.34 -0.65
CA ARG A 143 2.59 0.48 -1.81
C ARG A 143 1.43 0.95 -2.67
N GLY A 144 0.22 0.54 -2.33
CA GLY A 144 -1.00 0.94 -3.00
C GLY A 144 -1.97 -0.20 -3.24
N GLU A 145 -2.94 0.03 -4.10
CA GLU A 145 -3.98 -0.95 -4.40
C GLU A 145 -3.43 -2.16 -5.14
N SER A 146 -3.56 -3.33 -4.52
CA SER A 146 -3.34 -4.64 -5.12
C SER A 146 -4.66 -5.32 -5.45
N MET A 147 -4.71 -6.08 -6.55
CA MET A 147 -5.89 -6.87 -6.92
C MET A 147 -5.46 -8.27 -7.35
N PHE A 148 -6.21 -9.25 -6.89
CA PHE A 148 -6.12 -10.64 -7.36
C PHE A 148 -7.41 -11.02 -8.06
N TYR A 149 -7.29 -11.66 -9.22
CA TYR A 149 -8.37 -12.31 -9.93
C TYR A 149 -7.99 -13.77 -10.17
N ILE A 150 -8.88 -14.69 -9.82
CA ILE A 150 -8.67 -16.12 -9.97
C ILE A 150 -9.89 -16.73 -10.66
N ALA A 151 -9.65 -17.53 -11.69
CA ALA A 151 -10.67 -18.36 -12.34
C ALA A 151 -10.42 -19.84 -12.03
N GLY A 152 -11.47 -20.57 -11.69
CA GLY A 152 -11.42 -21.99 -11.37
C GLY A 152 -11.04 -22.85 -12.57
N GLY A 153 -10.22 -23.88 -12.34
CA GLY A 153 -9.69 -24.76 -13.38
C GLY A 153 -10.57 -25.94 -13.74
N GLY A 154 -11.56 -26.27 -12.90
CA GLY A 154 -12.38 -27.45 -13.07
C GLY A 154 -11.64 -28.78 -12.84
N GLU A 155 -12.28 -29.88 -13.13
CA GLU A 155 -11.73 -31.22 -12.87
C GLU A 155 -10.53 -31.55 -13.76
N GLY A 156 -10.51 -31.08 -14.99
CA GLY A 156 -9.46 -31.37 -15.97
C GLY A 156 -8.08 -30.77 -15.65
N ARG A 157 -8.01 -29.79 -14.73
CA ARG A 157 -6.77 -29.11 -14.33
C ARG A 157 -6.28 -29.45 -12.93
N GLY A 158 -6.93 -30.39 -12.26
CA GLY A 158 -6.54 -30.75 -10.89
C GLY A 158 -6.79 -29.63 -9.90
N LYS A 159 -5.76 -29.23 -9.15
CA LYS A 159 -5.81 -28.13 -8.16
C LYS A 159 -5.39 -26.79 -8.73
N MET A 160 -5.01 -26.72 -10.01
CA MET A 160 -4.49 -25.50 -10.62
C MET A 160 -5.65 -24.61 -11.11
N PRO A 161 -5.57 -23.29 -10.89
CA PRO A 161 -6.54 -22.36 -11.46
C PRO A 161 -6.44 -22.34 -12.99
N TYR A 162 -7.53 -22.00 -13.66
CA TYR A 162 -7.51 -21.74 -15.11
C TYR A 162 -6.70 -20.48 -15.43
N ARG A 163 -6.90 -19.44 -14.64
CA ARG A 163 -6.22 -18.16 -14.79
C ARG A 163 -6.03 -17.47 -13.44
N VAL A 164 -4.88 -16.88 -13.24
CA VAL A 164 -4.60 -15.93 -12.17
C VAL A 164 -4.15 -14.61 -12.83
N SER A 165 -4.68 -13.49 -12.39
CA SER A 165 -4.23 -12.17 -12.78
C SER A 165 -3.99 -11.35 -11.52
N ILE A 166 -2.83 -10.73 -11.44
CA ILE A 166 -2.42 -9.93 -10.28
C ILE A 166 -2.12 -8.51 -10.77
N ARG A 167 -2.82 -7.53 -10.18
CA ARG A 167 -2.45 -6.13 -10.31
C ARG A 167 -1.54 -5.79 -9.14
N SER A 168 -0.29 -5.50 -9.45
CA SER A 168 0.69 -5.02 -8.48
C SER A 168 0.82 -3.50 -8.62
N PRO A 169 0.74 -2.72 -7.55
CA PRO A 169 0.92 -1.27 -7.61
C PRO A 169 2.32 -0.89 -8.10
N MET A 170 3.35 -1.66 -7.73
CA MET A 170 4.72 -1.33 -8.15
C MET A 170 5.00 -1.59 -9.61
N PHE A 171 4.35 -2.56 -10.24
CA PHE A 171 4.46 -2.78 -11.68
C PHE A 171 4.02 -1.54 -12.50
N ILE A 172 3.09 -0.77 -11.95
CA ILE A 172 2.61 0.48 -12.54
C ILE A 172 3.48 1.67 -12.11
N THR A 173 3.90 1.70 -10.84
CA THR A 173 4.60 2.84 -10.25
C THR A 173 6.04 2.97 -10.75
N ILE A 174 6.76 1.86 -11.00
CA ILE A 174 8.17 1.91 -11.43
C ILE A 174 8.34 2.59 -12.79
N PRO A 175 7.57 2.27 -13.85
CA PRO A 175 7.65 3.01 -15.11
C PRO A 175 7.35 4.50 -14.97
N TYR A 176 6.40 4.85 -14.09
CA TYR A 176 6.10 6.24 -13.79
C TYR A 176 7.25 6.94 -13.05
N ALA A 177 7.85 6.27 -12.06
CA ALA A 177 9.02 6.78 -11.35
C ALA A 177 10.19 7.07 -12.31
N ALA A 178 10.43 6.19 -13.29
CA ALA A 178 11.43 6.41 -14.33
C ALA A 178 11.15 7.68 -15.14
N LYS A 179 9.88 7.97 -15.45
CA LYS A 179 9.46 9.21 -16.11
C LYS A 179 9.76 10.44 -15.25
N CYS A 180 9.55 10.35 -13.92
CA CYS A 180 9.83 11.44 -12.98
C CYS A 180 11.34 11.75 -12.82
N MET A 181 12.23 10.89 -13.30
CA MET A 181 13.68 11.15 -13.27
C MET A 181 14.17 12.03 -14.41
N ILE A 182 13.38 12.17 -15.48
CA ILE A 182 13.78 12.92 -16.67
C ILE A 182 13.91 14.41 -16.30
N GLY A 183 15.08 14.98 -16.62
CA GLY A 183 15.41 16.37 -16.34
C GLY A 183 16.13 16.61 -15.00
N TYR A 184 16.26 15.59 -14.15
CA TYR A 184 17.05 15.64 -12.92
C TYR A 184 18.48 15.15 -13.10
N LYS A 185 19.34 15.45 -12.13
CA LYS A 185 20.73 14.98 -12.15
C LYS A 185 20.80 13.48 -11.90
N VAL A 186 21.80 12.80 -12.49
CA VAL A 186 22.05 11.37 -12.24
C VAL A 186 22.19 11.08 -10.74
N ALA A 187 22.79 12.00 -9.98
CA ALA A 187 22.92 11.89 -8.53
C ALA A 187 21.57 11.93 -7.76
N ASP A 188 20.48 12.38 -8.38
CA ASP A 188 19.14 12.43 -7.76
C ASP A 188 18.34 11.14 -8.02
N ILE A 189 18.75 10.32 -9.00
CA ILE A 189 18.05 9.08 -9.35
C ILE A 189 17.82 8.16 -8.17
N PRO A 190 18.81 7.85 -7.30
CA PRO A 190 18.57 7.00 -6.13
C PRO A 190 17.56 7.60 -5.15
N ALA A 191 17.58 8.91 -4.94
CA ALA A 191 16.63 9.60 -4.06
C ALA A 191 15.21 9.54 -4.64
N ILE A 192 15.04 9.82 -5.94
CA ILE A 192 13.76 9.75 -6.62
C ILE A 192 13.20 8.33 -6.56
N MET A 193 13.98 7.32 -7.00
CA MET A 193 13.56 5.93 -6.99
C MET A 193 13.22 5.46 -5.57
N GLY A 194 14.10 5.70 -4.60
CA GLY A 194 13.88 5.33 -3.20
C GLY A 194 12.62 5.96 -2.60
N SER A 195 12.27 7.19 -3.00
CA SER A 195 11.06 7.86 -2.52
C SER A 195 9.76 7.21 -3.00
N PHE A 196 9.77 6.48 -4.12
CA PHE A 196 8.63 5.69 -4.59
C PHE A 196 8.50 4.33 -3.89
N ASP A 197 9.47 3.95 -3.05
CA ASP A 197 9.50 2.70 -2.27
C ASP A 197 9.38 1.43 -3.15
N PRO A 198 10.32 1.18 -4.09
CA PRO A 198 10.21 0.07 -5.02
C PRO A 198 10.34 -1.29 -4.32
N CYS A 199 9.41 -2.18 -4.62
CA CYS A 199 9.46 -3.59 -4.24
C CYS A 199 9.62 -4.46 -5.49
N ILE A 200 10.78 -5.08 -5.63
CA ILE A 200 11.09 -5.87 -6.84
C ILE A 200 10.27 -7.16 -6.86
N GLY A 201 10.12 -7.84 -5.71
CA GLY A 201 9.30 -9.05 -5.61
C GLY A 201 7.85 -8.82 -5.98
N GLU A 202 7.28 -7.68 -5.58
CA GLU A 202 5.93 -7.27 -5.96
C GLU A 202 5.84 -6.95 -7.46
N THR A 203 6.91 -6.43 -8.06
CA THR A 203 6.97 -6.12 -9.48
C THR A 203 7.02 -7.38 -10.34
N ASP A 204 7.74 -8.39 -9.89
CA ASP A 204 7.89 -9.67 -10.60
C ASP A 204 6.62 -10.54 -10.58
N ARG A 205 5.76 -10.40 -9.59
CA ARG A 205 4.48 -11.12 -9.40
C ARG A 205 4.61 -12.61 -9.14
#